data_0e895a2c275fc00f64d55397a0b63882
#
_entry.id   0e895a2c275fc00f64d55397a0b63882
#
_cell.length_a   1.000
_cell.length_b   1.000
_cell.length_c   1.000
_cell.angle_alpha   90.00
_cell.angle_beta   90.00
_cell.angle_gamma   90.00
#
_symmetry.space_group_name_H-M   'P 1'
#
loop_
_entity.id
_entity.type
_entity.pdbx_description
1 polymer ?
#
loop_
_entity_poly.entity_id
_entity_poly.type
_entity_poly.pdbx_seq_one_letter_code
_entity_poly.pdbx_strand_id
1 'polypeptide(L)'
;KDPGATQVVRPPLTGLTMDLTVNIDEGAHVLCALNADKSNYVDIVGGGQLRMKYTEADGLGLYGRYTIGQGEMKYSLPVIPLKTFTIKDGSYVEFFGDAMNPRLNITATEENKTTVTNDAGVGRSVTFECGVELTKTLNDMGLQFTIDAPDDQEIHNELMTQSLENRGKLAVTMLTTGMYLSDT
;
A
#
# COMPACT_ATOMS: atom_id res chain seq x y z
N LYS A 1 35.41 43.70 -10.21
CA LYS A 1 34.92 42.67 -10.03
C LYS A 1 34.98 42.19 -8.74
N ASP A 2 34.11 41.93 -8.36
CA ASP A 2 34.12 41.59 -7.16
C ASP A 2 33.97 40.28 -6.93
N PRO A 3 34.89 39.82 -6.97
CA PRO A 3 34.79 38.51 -6.72
C PRO A 3 34.24 38.29 -5.45
N GLY A 4 34.27 39.26 -4.74
CA GLY A 4 33.76 38.99 -3.51
C GLY A 4 32.41 38.66 -3.60
N ALA A 5 31.97 38.95 -4.64
CA ALA A 5 30.69 38.61 -4.85
C ALA A 5 30.53 37.20 -4.65
N THR A 6 31.36 36.69 -4.08
CA THR A 6 31.09 35.46 -3.74
C THR A 6 29.83 35.34 -3.09
N GLN A 7 29.04 34.59 -3.60
CA GLN A 7 27.88 34.27 -3.00
C GLN A 7 28.17 33.47 -1.82
N VAL A 8 27.81 33.96 -0.72
CA VAL A 8 27.79 33.16 0.47
C VAL A 8 26.54 32.30 0.39
N VAL A 9 26.78 31.11 0.02
CA VAL A 9 25.70 30.16 0.04
C VAL A 9 25.49 29.76 1.49
N ARG A 10 24.44 30.22 2.07
CA ARG A 10 24.10 29.79 3.39
C ARG A 10 23.22 28.59 3.30
N PRO A 11 23.51 27.56 4.07
CA PRO A 11 22.54 26.50 4.21
C PRO A 11 21.24 27.08 4.74
N PRO A 12 20.12 26.78 4.16
CA PRO A 12 18.86 27.17 4.75
C PRO A 12 18.76 26.55 6.14
N LEU A 13 18.13 27.24 7.05
CA LEU A 13 17.91 26.73 8.41
C LEU A 13 19.20 26.58 9.23
N THR A 14 20.24 27.37 8.90
CA THR A 14 21.48 27.37 9.69
C THR A 14 21.18 27.78 11.12
N GLY A 15 21.67 27.01 12.08
CA GLY A 15 21.45 27.28 13.48
C GLY A 15 20.07 26.94 14.00
N LEU A 16 19.23 26.35 13.17
CA LEU A 16 17.90 26.00 13.57
C LEU A 16 17.80 24.54 13.98
N THR A 17 17.15 24.31 15.10
CA THR A 17 16.72 22.96 15.52
C THR A 17 15.22 23.00 15.60
N MET A 18 14.57 22.01 15.02
CA MET A 18 13.13 21.95 15.00
C MET A 18 12.64 20.61 15.49
N ASP A 19 11.57 20.64 16.29
CA ASP A 19 10.91 19.44 16.78
C ASP A 19 9.42 19.76 16.87
N LEU A 20 8.65 19.30 15.91
CA LEU A 20 7.24 19.57 15.80
C LEU A 20 6.43 18.31 15.85
N THR A 21 5.31 18.35 16.53
CA THR A 21 4.30 17.32 16.47
C THR A 21 3.17 17.81 15.58
N VAL A 22 2.83 17.02 14.56
CA VAL A 22 1.78 17.36 13.62
C VAL A 22 0.66 16.35 13.78
N ASN A 23 -0.51 16.82 14.17
CA ASN A 23 -1.69 15.99 14.25
C ASN A 23 -2.47 16.13 12.93
N ILE A 24 -2.67 15.02 12.25
CA ILE A 24 -3.41 14.98 11.01
C ILE A 24 -4.77 14.39 11.30
N ASP A 25 -5.82 15.18 11.04
CA ASP A 25 -7.19 14.72 11.25
C ASP A 25 -7.52 13.56 10.32
N GLU A 26 -8.40 12.68 10.75
CA GLU A 26 -8.76 11.48 10.01
C GLU A 26 -9.34 11.75 8.61
N GLY A 27 -9.74 12.97 8.32
CA GLY A 27 -10.24 13.36 7.00
C GLY A 27 -9.19 13.90 6.04
N ALA A 28 -7.92 13.88 6.42
CA ALA A 28 -6.87 14.41 5.56
C ALA A 28 -6.70 13.58 4.29
N HIS A 29 -6.74 14.22 3.15
CA HIS A 29 -6.65 13.58 1.84
C HIS A 29 -5.21 13.65 1.31
N VAL A 30 -4.67 12.51 0.90
CA VAL A 30 -3.30 12.42 0.37
C VAL A 30 -3.33 11.65 -0.95
N LEU A 31 -2.67 12.23 -1.95
CA LEU A 31 -2.45 11.58 -3.24
C LEU A 31 -0.96 11.36 -3.40
N CYS A 32 -0.54 10.11 -3.53
CA CYS A 32 0.87 9.75 -3.58
C CYS A 32 1.18 8.91 -4.82
N ALA A 33 2.09 9.40 -5.65
CA ALA A 33 2.57 8.64 -6.79
C ALA A 33 3.55 7.56 -6.33
N LEU A 34 3.39 6.37 -6.87
CA LEU A 34 4.25 5.22 -6.54
C LEU A 34 5.33 4.98 -7.59
N ASN A 35 5.24 5.65 -8.73
CA ASN A 35 6.26 5.58 -9.77
C ASN A 35 6.44 6.94 -10.45
N ALA A 36 7.50 7.06 -11.23
CA ALA A 36 7.91 8.34 -11.79
C ALA A 36 6.89 8.94 -12.77
N ASP A 37 6.20 8.12 -13.55
CA ASP A 37 5.22 8.60 -14.53
C ASP A 37 3.82 8.77 -13.93
N LYS A 38 3.67 8.48 -12.63
CA LYS A 38 2.41 8.65 -11.89
C LYS A 38 1.26 7.77 -12.38
N SER A 39 1.57 6.74 -13.14
CA SER A 39 0.54 5.78 -13.56
C SER A 39 0.10 4.89 -12.41
N ASN A 40 0.99 4.63 -11.46
CA ASN A 40 0.67 3.93 -10.23
C ASN A 40 0.59 4.95 -9.10
N TYR A 41 -0.53 4.97 -8.38
CA TYR A 41 -0.71 5.93 -7.31
C TYR A 41 -1.66 5.42 -6.24
N VAL A 42 -1.59 6.06 -5.09
CA VAL A 42 -2.47 5.82 -3.96
C VAL A 42 -3.21 7.11 -3.67
N ASP A 43 -4.53 7.02 -3.58
CA ASP A 43 -5.41 8.14 -3.25
C ASP A 43 -6.14 7.77 -1.97
N ILE A 44 -5.79 8.40 -0.85
CA ILE A 44 -6.18 7.95 0.47
C ILE A 44 -6.71 9.08 1.35
N VAL A 45 -7.59 8.70 2.26
CA VAL A 45 -8.08 9.55 3.32
C VAL A 45 -7.77 8.86 4.64
N GLY A 46 -7.14 9.58 5.53
CA GLY A 46 -6.75 9.02 6.82
C GLY A 46 -6.15 10.09 7.70
N GLY A 47 -5.47 9.67 8.76
CA GLY A 47 -4.85 10.59 9.67
C GLY A 47 -3.86 9.92 10.61
N GLY A 48 -3.29 10.70 11.49
CA GLY A 48 -2.32 10.20 12.45
C GLY A 48 -1.56 11.31 13.11
N GLN A 49 -0.58 10.92 13.90
CA GLN A 49 0.29 11.87 14.55
C GLN A 49 1.71 11.65 14.03
N LEU A 50 2.30 12.71 13.50
CA LEU A 50 3.64 12.68 12.97
C LEU A 50 4.53 13.65 13.75
N ARG A 51 5.77 13.28 13.91
CA ARG A 51 6.78 14.11 14.54
C ARG A 51 7.84 14.45 13.50
N MET A 52 8.07 15.74 13.33
CA MET A 52 9.04 16.25 12.39
C MET A 52 10.20 16.84 13.17
N LYS A 53 11.40 16.37 12.92
CA LYS A 53 12.60 16.85 13.58
C LYS A 53 13.60 17.33 12.55
N TYR A 54 14.29 18.41 12.88
CA TYR A 54 15.35 18.91 12.05
C TYR A 54 16.56 19.31 12.90
N THR A 55 17.74 18.88 12.47
CA THR A 55 19.01 19.40 12.96
C THR A 55 19.92 19.57 11.76
N GLU A 56 20.93 20.45 11.87
CA GLU A 56 21.90 20.61 10.79
C GLU A 56 22.64 19.33 10.50
N ALA A 57 22.95 18.57 11.54
CA ALA A 57 23.74 17.34 11.40
C ALA A 57 22.94 16.23 10.69
N ASP A 58 21.69 16.07 11.06
CA ASP A 58 20.88 14.94 10.60
C ASP A 58 19.88 15.30 9.49
N GLY A 59 19.67 16.60 9.26
CA GLY A 59 18.65 17.03 8.31
C GLY A 59 17.25 16.84 8.83
N LEU A 60 16.30 16.72 7.93
CA LEU A 60 14.89 16.58 8.27
C LEU A 60 14.55 15.10 8.45
N GLY A 61 13.97 14.76 9.58
CA GLY A 61 13.43 13.44 9.86
C GLY A 61 11.94 13.49 10.15
N LEU A 62 11.22 12.49 9.70
CA LEU A 62 9.80 12.34 9.92
C LEU A 62 9.54 11.02 10.62
N TYR A 63 8.72 11.04 11.67
CA TYR A 63 8.45 9.87 12.49
C TYR A 63 6.96 9.79 12.81
N GLY A 64 6.44 8.59 12.88
CA GLY A 64 5.05 8.37 13.28
C GLY A 64 4.27 7.62 12.21
N ARG A 65 2.99 7.43 12.50
CA ARG A 65 2.14 6.58 11.67
C ARG A 65 0.98 7.38 11.10
N TYR A 66 0.75 7.20 9.78
CA TYR A 66 -0.45 7.67 9.10
C TYR A 66 -1.31 6.45 8.81
N THR A 67 -2.50 6.41 9.40
CA THR A 67 -3.43 5.29 9.24
C THR A 67 -4.48 5.64 8.20
N ILE A 68 -4.72 4.71 7.28
CA ILE A 68 -5.64 4.90 6.17
C ILE A 68 -7.01 4.40 6.58
N GLY A 69 -8.03 5.26 6.48
CA GLY A 69 -9.41 4.90 6.75
C GLY A 69 -10.12 4.43 5.48
N GLN A 70 -9.81 5.05 4.35
CA GLN A 70 -10.33 4.64 3.06
C GLN A 70 -9.41 5.10 1.95
N GLY A 71 -9.47 4.45 0.82
CA GLY A 71 -8.69 4.87 -0.33
C GLY A 71 -8.68 3.88 -1.46
N GLU A 72 -8.06 4.31 -2.53
CA GLU A 72 -7.89 3.53 -3.73
C GLU A 72 -6.41 3.51 -4.12
N MET A 73 -6.01 2.41 -4.74
CA MET A 73 -4.68 2.26 -5.29
C MET A 73 -4.79 1.82 -6.74
N LYS A 74 -4.21 2.60 -7.64
CA LYS A 74 -4.01 2.17 -9.03
C LYS A 74 -2.63 1.57 -9.14
N TYR A 75 -2.57 0.34 -9.58
CA TYR A 75 -1.31 -0.39 -9.62
C TYR A 75 -1.26 -1.30 -10.84
N SER A 76 -0.19 -1.17 -11.61
CA SER A 76 0.08 -2.01 -12.76
C SER A 76 1.16 -3.01 -12.40
N LEU A 77 0.86 -4.28 -12.57
CA LEU A 77 1.76 -5.37 -12.27
C LEU A 77 2.25 -6.00 -13.58
N PRO A 78 3.41 -6.66 -13.58
CA PRO A 78 3.99 -7.16 -14.84
C PRO A 78 3.07 -8.03 -15.69
N VAL A 79 2.23 -8.84 -15.06
CA VAL A 79 1.34 -9.77 -15.76
C VAL A 79 -0.13 -9.41 -15.62
N ILE A 80 -0.43 -8.38 -14.84
CA ILE A 80 -1.79 -7.95 -14.56
C ILE A 80 -1.96 -6.53 -15.08
N PRO A 81 -2.97 -6.26 -15.91
CA PRO A 81 -3.19 -4.92 -16.42
C PRO A 81 -3.47 -3.94 -15.28
N LEU A 82 -3.34 -2.66 -15.57
CA LEU A 82 -3.60 -1.61 -14.60
C LEU A 82 -4.97 -1.81 -13.95
N LYS A 83 -4.98 -1.95 -12.64
CA LYS A 83 -6.20 -2.16 -11.87
C LYS A 83 -6.35 -1.14 -10.78
N THR A 84 -7.60 -0.91 -10.38
CA THR A 84 -7.92 -0.08 -9.22
C THR A 84 -8.32 -1.01 -8.10
N PHE A 85 -7.57 -0.92 -7.02
CA PHE A 85 -7.85 -1.69 -5.81
C PHE A 85 -8.39 -0.77 -4.72
N THR A 86 -9.24 -1.31 -3.87
CA THR A 86 -9.71 -0.61 -2.68
C THR A 86 -8.77 -0.93 -1.52
N ILE A 87 -8.27 0.10 -0.85
CA ILE A 87 -7.38 -0.08 0.29
C ILE A 87 -8.21 -0.42 1.52
N LYS A 88 -7.79 -1.45 2.22
CA LYS A 88 -8.50 -1.88 3.43
C LYS A 88 -8.25 -0.92 4.58
N ASP A 89 -9.31 -0.65 5.34
CA ASP A 89 -9.26 0.14 6.57
C ASP A 89 -8.23 -0.47 7.52
N GLY A 90 -7.45 0.37 8.17
CA GLY A 90 -6.39 -0.07 9.06
C GLY A 90 -5.03 -0.24 8.39
N SER A 91 -4.95 -0.12 7.08
CA SER A 91 -3.68 -0.02 6.38
C SER A 91 -2.96 1.23 6.85
N TYR A 92 -1.64 1.21 6.86
CA TYR A 92 -0.90 2.37 7.36
C TYR A 92 0.46 2.54 6.69
N VAL A 93 0.98 3.74 6.83
CA VAL A 93 2.33 4.11 6.43
C VAL A 93 3.04 4.61 7.68
N GLU A 94 4.23 4.09 7.96
CA GLU A 94 4.97 4.46 9.15
C GLU A 94 6.29 5.10 8.77
N PHE A 95 6.52 6.30 9.30
CA PHE A 95 7.77 7.02 9.09
C PHE A 95 8.71 6.76 10.27
N PHE A 96 9.98 6.54 9.94
CA PHE A 96 10.98 6.25 10.94
C PHE A 96 12.31 6.99 10.67
N GLY A 97 12.22 8.13 10.00
CA GLY A 97 13.34 9.01 9.70
C GLY A 97 13.24 9.60 8.31
N ASP A 98 13.60 8.84 7.29
CA ASP A 98 13.55 9.33 5.91
C ASP A 98 12.11 9.43 5.43
N ALA A 99 11.66 10.64 5.18
CA ALA A 99 10.30 10.91 4.71
C ALA A 99 10.01 10.30 3.34
N MET A 100 11.05 10.00 2.56
CA MET A 100 10.91 9.44 1.22
C MET A 100 10.97 7.91 1.22
N ASN A 101 11.17 7.30 2.37
CA ASN A 101 11.26 5.85 2.48
C ASN A 101 10.52 5.31 3.72
N PRO A 102 9.21 5.55 3.80
CA PRO A 102 8.42 5.03 4.91
C PRO A 102 8.27 3.51 4.83
N ARG A 103 7.90 2.92 5.97
CA ARG A 103 7.49 1.52 6.03
C ARG A 103 6.03 1.42 5.67
N LEU A 104 5.69 0.43 4.85
CA LEU A 104 4.34 0.21 4.36
C LEU A 104 3.68 -0.97 5.05
N ASN A 105 2.38 -0.86 5.26
CA ASN A 105 1.53 -1.98 5.63
C ASN A 105 0.17 -1.70 5.01
N ILE A 106 0.07 -1.99 3.72
CA ILE A 106 -1.10 -1.65 2.91
C ILE A 106 -1.66 -2.92 2.31
N THR A 107 -2.94 -3.17 2.54
CA THR A 107 -3.67 -4.24 1.87
C THR A 107 -4.70 -3.59 0.96
N ALA A 108 -4.66 -3.94 -0.31
CA ALA A 108 -5.56 -3.39 -1.30
C ALA A 108 -6.16 -4.51 -2.13
N THR A 109 -7.46 -4.51 -2.29
CA THR A 109 -8.19 -5.62 -2.91
C THR A 109 -9.19 -5.16 -3.95
N GLU A 110 -9.50 -6.07 -4.85
CA GLU A 110 -10.58 -5.95 -5.81
C GLU A 110 -11.57 -7.07 -5.52
N GLU A 111 -12.85 -6.80 -5.63
CA GLU A 111 -13.86 -7.85 -5.50
C GLU A 111 -14.12 -8.49 -6.85
N ASN A 112 -14.17 -9.82 -6.86
CA ASN A 112 -14.50 -10.60 -8.05
C ASN A 112 -15.54 -11.63 -7.69
N LYS A 113 -16.64 -11.64 -8.44
CA LYS A 113 -17.70 -12.61 -8.26
C LYS A 113 -17.58 -13.67 -9.33
N THR A 114 -17.50 -14.92 -8.94
CA THR A 114 -17.40 -16.03 -9.89
C THR A 114 -18.15 -17.25 -9.38
N THR A 115 -18.45 -18.16 -10.29
CA THR A 115 -19.12 -19.40 -9.94
C THR A 115 -18.09 -20.43 -9.52
N VAL A 116 -18.33 -21.05 -8.37
CA VAL A 116 -17.52 -22.17 -7.87
C VAL A 116 -18.39 -23.41 -7.88
N THR A 117 -17.91 -24.46 -8.51
CA THR A 117 -18.62 -25.72 -8.62
C THR A 117 -18.06 -26.72 -7.62
N ASN A 118 -18.95 -27.36 -6.84
CA ASN A 118 -18.52 -28.36 -5.87
C ASN A 118 -18.35 -29.72 -6.54
N ASP A 119 -17.98 -30.73 -5.75
CA ASP A 119 -17.73 -32.08 -6.25
C ASP A 119 -18.98 -32.75 -6.84
N ALA A 120 -20.16 -32.30 -6.42
CA ALA A 120 -21.43 -32.81 -6.94
C ALA A 120 -21.85 -32.09 -8.22
N GLY A 121 -21.05 -31.18 -8.75
CA GLY A 121 -21.37 -30.44 -9.95
C GLY A 121 -22.31 -29.27 -9.76
N VAL A 122 -22.61 -28.93 -8.50
CA VAL A 122 -23.51 -27.79 -8.20
C VAL A 122 -22.68 -26.53 -8.05
N GLY A 123 -23.01 -25.53 -8.84
CA GLY A 123 -22.34 -24.24 -8.81
C GLY A 123 -23.04 -23.27 -7.87
N ARG A 124 -22.24 -22.37 -7.27
CA ARG A 124 -22.74 -21.23 -6.52
C ARG A 124 -21.87 -20.02 -6.79
N SER A 125 -22.45 -18.85 -6.65
CA SER A 125 -21.71 -17.59 -6.80
C SER A 125 -20.95 -17.28 -5.53
N VAL A 126 -19.65 -17.00 -5.66
CA VAL A 126 -18.78 -16.65 -4.54
C VAL A 126 -18.11 -15.31 -4.84
N THR A 127 -18.08 -14.43 -3.85
CA THR A 127 -17.38 -13.16 -3.94
C THR A 127 -16.00 -13.33 -3.35
N PHE A 128 -14.97 -13.11 -4.18
CA PHE A 128 -13.58 -13.15 -3.76
C PHE A 128 -13.03 -11.74 -3.60
N GLU A 129 -12.18 -11.58 -2.61
CA GLU A 129 -11.34 -10.38 -2.48
C GLU A 129 -9.93 -10.77 -2.88
N CYS A 130 -9.46 -10.23 -3.96
CA CYS A 130 -8.12 -10.50 -4.48
C CYS A 130 -7.33 -9.21 -4.59
N GLY A 131 -6.07 -9.25 -4.26
CA GLY A 131 -5.26 -8.06 -4.36
C GLY A 131 -3.83 -8.26 -3.94
N VAL A 132 -3.28 -7.23 -3.32
CA VAL A 132 -1.89 -7.20 -2.92
C VAL A 132 -1.74 -6.68 -1.50
N GLU A 133 -0.71 -7.18 -0.83
CA GLU A 133 -0.26 -6.67 0.44
C GLU A 133 1.13 -6.09 0.21
N LEU A 134 1.29 -4.81 0.53
CA LEU A 134 2.55 -4.10 0.41
C LEU A 134 3.15 -3.95 1.80
N THR A 135 4.37 -4.41 1.95
CA THR A 135 5.09 -4.41 3.23
C THR A 135 6.51 -3.90 3.04
N LYS A 136 7.30 -3.92 4.11
CA LYS A 136 8.67 -3.39 4.15
C LYS A 136 8.67 -1.90 3.87
N THR A 137 9.66 -1.39 3.13
CA THR A 137 9.80 0.04 2.89
C THR A 137 9.49 0.39 1.44
N LEU A 138 9.20 1.66 1.18
CA LEU A 138 8.88 2.10 -0.17
C LEU A 138 10.01 1.80 -1.16
N ASN A 139 11.27 1.95 -0.74
CA ASN A 139 12.42 1.69 -1.61
C ASN A 139 12.77 0.21 -1.74
N ASP A 140 12.31 -0.62 -0.82
CA ASP A 140 12.53 -2.07 -0.84
C ASP A 140 11.21 -2.76 -0.48
N MET A 141 10.28 -2.69 -1.40
CA MET A 141 8.90 -3.07 -1.15
C MET A 141 8.72 -4.58 -1.21
N GLY A 142 8.07 -5.14 -0.18
CA GLY A 142 7.58 -6.50 -0.20
C GLY A 142 6.20 -6.52 -0.84
N LEU A 143 5.95 -7.48 -1.71
CA LEU A 143 4.67 -7.61 -2.39
C LEU A 143 4.19 -9.04 -2.29
N GLN A 144 2.99 -9.23 -1.79
CA GLN A 144 2.35 -10.54 -1.68
C GLN A 144 0.95 -10.44 -2.29
N PHE A 145 0.66 -11.31 -3.22
CA PHE A 145 -0.70 -11.42 -3.75
C PHE A 145 -1.58 -12.14 -2.74
N THR A 146 -2.80 -11.67 -2.59
CA THR A 146 -3.74 -12.19 -1.61
C THR A 146 -5.05 -12.58 -2.27
N ILE A 147 -5.70 -13.60 -1.70
CA ILE A 147 -7.02 -14.04 -2.11
C ILE A 147 -7.76 -14.54 -0.87
N ASP A 148 -9.02 -14.15 -0.75
CA ASP A 148 -9.91 -14.65 0.29
C ASP A 148 -11.35 -14.61 -0.23
N ALA A 149 -12.18 -15.39 0.40
CA ALA A 149 -13.63 -15.37 0.20
C ALA A 149 -14.26 -15.24 1.58
N PRO A 150 -14.26 -14.02 2.16
CA PRO A 150 -14.61 -13.84 3.56
C PRO A 150 -16.04 -14.22 3.92
N ASP A 151 -16.94 -14.20 2.95
CA ASP A 151 -18.34 -14.54 3.19
C ASP A 151 -18.70 -15.98 2.84
N ASP A 152 -17.74 -16.77 2.35
CA ASP A 152 -17.94 -18.17 2.04
C ASP A 152 -17.01 -19.02 2.91
N GLN A 153 -17.56 -19.59 3.96
CA GLN A 153 -16.77 -20.28 4.98
C GLN A 153 -16.01 -21.47 4.42
N GLU A 154 -16.60 -22.20 3.49
CA GLU A 154 -15.96 -23.38 2.90
C GLU A 154 -14.73 -22.98 2.08
N ILE A 155 -14.88 -21.99 1.22
CA ILE A 155 -13.78 -21.52 0.39
C ILE A 155 -12.71 -20.82 1.24
N HIS A 156 -13.14 -20.02 2.22
CA HIS A 156 -12.19 -19.39 3.16
C HIS A 156 -11.32 -20.45 3.84
N ASN A 157 -11.94 -21.50 4.37
CA ASN A 157 -11.21 -22.56 5.03
C ASN A 157 -10.28 -23.31 4.07
N GLU A 158 -10.73 -23.57 2.85
CA GLU A 158 -9.91 -24.19 1.83
C GLU A 158 -8.66 -23.35 1.53
N LEU A 159 -8.84 -22.04 1.38
CA LEU A 159 -7.71 -21.14 1.12
C LEU A 159 -6.74 -21.08 2.30
N MET A 160 -7.24 -21.17 3.52
CA MET A 160 -6.37 -21.14 4.69
C MET A 160 -5.50 -22.41 4.82
N THR A 161 -5.85 -23.48 4.14
CA THR A 161 -5.01 -24.70 4.10
C THR A 161 -3.90 -24.60 3.05
N GLN A 162 -3.98 -23.63 2.15
CA GLN A 162 -3.00 -23.45 1.10
C GLN A 162 -1.80 -22.66 1.60
N SER A 163 -0.63 -22.89 0.98
CA SER A 163 0.54 -22.07 1.26
C SER A 163 0.34 -20.66 0.74
N LEU A 164 1.13 -19.71 1.26
CA LEU A 164 1.13 -18.35 0.76
C LEU A 164 1.45 -18.30 -0.74
N GLU A 165 2.38 -19.15 -1.18
CA GLU A 165 2.74 -19.23 -2.60
C GLU A 165 1.55 -19.67 -3.46
N ASN A 166 0.84 -20.72 -3.04
CA ASN A 166 -0.32 -21.20 -3.79
C ASN A 166 -1.45 -20.18 -3.79
N ARG A 167 -1.70 -19.54 -2.64
CA ARG A 167 -2.70 -18.47 -2.58
C ARG A 167 -2.33 -17.32 -3.50
N GLY A 168 -1.06 -16.98 -3.58
CA GLY A 168 -0.58 -15.95 -4.51
C GLY A 168 -0.85 -16.31 -5.97
N LYS A 169 -0.64 -17.57 -6.34
CA LYS A 169 -0.94 -18.04 -7.69
C LYS A 169 -2.43 -17.99 -8.00
N LEU A 170 -3.27 -18.41 -7.06
CA LEU A 170 -4.72 -18.32 -7.21
C LEU A 170 -5.18 -16.87 -7.36
N ALA A 171 -4.59 -15.97 -6.60
CA ALA A 171 -4.90 -14.53 -6.66
C ALA A 171 -4.54 -13.97 -8.03
N VAL A 172 -3.35 -14.26 -8.55
CA VAL A 172 -2.92 -13.79 -9.87
C VAL A 172 -3.84 -14.32 -10.96
N THR A 173 -4.21 -15.59 -10.89
CA THR A 173 -5.14 -16.19 -11.86
C THR A 173 -6.51 -15.49 -11.83
N MET A 174 -7.03 -15.22 -10.63
CA MET A 174 -8.29 -14.50 -10.49
C MET A 174 -8.17 -13.08 -11.05
N LEU A 175 -7.09 -12.37 -10.74
CA LEU A 175 -6.89 -10.99 -11.19
C LEU A 175 -6.73 -10.89 -12.71
N THR A 176 -6.20 -11.94 -13.34
CA THR A 176 -5.99 -11.95 -14.79
C THR A 176 -7.18 -12.51 -15.57
N THR A 177 -7.82 -13.55 -15.05
CA THR A 177 -8.86 -14.29 -15.79
C THR A 177 -10.26 -14.15 -15.19
N GLY A 178 -10.37 -13.72 -13.94
CA GLY A 178 -11.64 -13.68 -13.23
C GLY A 178 -12.11 -15.05 -12.78
N MET A 179 -11.26 -16.06 -12.81
CA MET A 179 -11.64 -17.43 -12.48
C MET A 179 -10.91 -17.93 -11.24
N TYR A 180 -11.60 -18.73 -10.45
CA TYR A 180 -11.02 -19.43 -9.32
C TYR A 180 -10.66 -20.86 -9.77
N LEU A 181 -9.37 -21.09 -9.92
CA LEU A 181 -8.84 -22.38 -10.35
C LEU A 181 -8.08 -22.99 -9.20
N SER A 182 -8.78 -23.73 -8.35
CA SER A 182 -8.10 -24.45 -7.28
C SER A 182 -7.60 -25.77 -7.81
N ASP A 183 -6.34 -26.07 -7.51
CA ASP A 183 -5.79 -27.37 -7.79
C ASP A 183 -6.24 -28.34 -6.72
N THR A 184 -6.84 -29.37 -7.10
CA THR A 184 -7.23 -30.44 -6.18
C THR A 184 -6.19 -31.54 -6.17
#